data_b9f7485773900897bcf6415d9b9e0067
#
_entry.id   b9f7485773900897bcf6415d9b9e0067
#
_cell.length_a   1.000
_cell.length_b   1.000
_cell.length_c   1.000
_cell.angle_alpha   90.00
_cell.angle_beta   90.00
_cell.angle_gamma   90.00
#
_symmetry.space_group_name_H-M   'P 1'
#
loop_
_entity.id
_entity.type
_entity.pdbx_description
1 polymer ?
#
loop_
_entity_poly.entity_id
_entity_poly.type
_entity_poly.pdbx_seq_one_letter_code
_entity_poly.pdbx_strand_id
1 'polypeptide(L)'
;MQDENSSFRKKVKVSFRETLPGALHQKFSWACPLSPMLIFYFFGLVLFFAFRIALCINYFDRVSEVKHYLLIFPLGLQIDTLILSYLLLPVFLFLLLLPEQAVRKWGWMVWGYFAFLTAVMFFCEIATFPFIAEFDTRPDRLFIEHIVQVREVFGMVLKGYGMTVLIGIPGLLLVSGVVGVFFQKLLATNGHSSYLRKLLLFIVFSPLLLMGARSGFRDRPANITDFAFSKSHLANQLALNTTYSLAYDYLSQKREEKGMGKGYGTMDPSEIVSRVQKVALIPQEACTDPSIPFLHFQRSPFSEEHPRNLVIILEESLGAEYVGCLGGLPLTPNIDKLSAGGLLFTQPYCTGTRTTRAIEALLSGFLPTPGKSIVKLGLARRNFFTIAELLRRKGYSTEFIYGGDGHFDNMSVFFTGNGFQKIYDEKDFENPVFKGNWGYQTRTFLPRRMRFLNHMVIQLFLRLFLPPLIMTRLNFLMVV
;
A
#
# COMPACT_ATOMS: atom_id res chain seq x y z
N MET A 1 -58.29 31.25 0.30
CA MET A 1 -56.93 30.99 0.80
C MET A 1 -56.64 29.53 1.19
N GLN A 2 -57.61 28.70 1.56
CA GLN A 2 -57.37 27.26 1.86
C GLN A 2 -57.30 26.38 0.60
N ASP A 3 -58.01 26.72 -0.49
CA ASP A 3 -58.06 25.96 -1.76
C ASP A 3 -56.82 26.16 -2.65
N GLU A 4 -56.19 27.32 -2.63
CA GLU A 4 -54.96 27.56 -3.39
C GLU A 4 -53.75 26.80 -2.85
N ASN A 5 -53.68 26.63 -1.52
CA ASN A 5 -52.63 25.87 -0.87
C ASN A 5 -52.73 24.34 -1.13
N SER A 6 -53.96 23.83 -1.35
CA SER A 6 -54.19 22.42 -1.71
C SER A 6 -53.82 22.14 -3.16
N SER A 7 -54.09 23.09 -4.06
CA SER A 7 -53.73 23.03 -5.48
C SER A 7 -52.21 23.15 -5.68
N PHE A 8 -51.58 24.06 -4.97
CA PHE A 8 -50.09 24.21 -4.99
C PHE A 8 -49.38 22.98 -4.47
N ARG A 9 -49.85 22.38 -3.34
CA ARG A 9 -49.30 21.10 -2.83
C ARG A 9 -49.55 19.93 -3.77
N LYS A 10 -50.67 19.88 -4.49
CA LYS A 10 -50.93 18.88 -5.56
C LYS A 10 -50.01 19.09 -6.76
N LYS A 11 -49.84 20.35 -7.24
CA LYS A 11 -48.93 20.66 -8.34
C LYS A 11 -47.46 20.39 -8.01
N VAL A 12 -47.02 20.71 -6.78
CA VAL A 12 -45.66 20.37 -6.30
C VAL A 12 -45.49 18.86 -6.13
N LYS A 13 -46.55 18.12 -5.69
CA LYS A 13 -46.52 16.65 -5.65
C LYS A 13 -46.52 16.00 -7.06
N VAL A 14 -47.14 16.61 -8.05
CA VAL A 14 -47.14 16.09 -9.44
C VAL A 14 -45.83 16.42 -10.12
N SER A 15 -45.29 17.64 -9.95
CA SER A 15 -43.95 18.01 -10.46
C SER A 15 -42.81 17.20 -9.87
N PHE A 16 -42.96 16.70 -8.65
CA PHE A 16 -41.96 15.79 -8.01
C PHE A 16 -42.09 14.32 -8.46
N ARG A 17 -43.13 13.92 -9.20
CA ARG A 17 -43.32 12.58 -9.77
C ARG A 17 -42.53 12.35 -11.06
N GLU A 18 -42.13 13.41 -11.74
CA GLU A 18 -41.27 13.39 -12.95
C GLU A 18 -39.81 13.65 -12.60
N THR A 19 -39.37 13.18 -11.44
CA THR A 19 -37.97 13.26 -11.04
C THR A 19 -37.13 12.21 -11.78
N LEU A 20 -35.87 12.54 -12.05
CA LEU A 20 -34.88 11.68 -12.72
C LEU A 20 -34.96 10.18 -12.33
N PRO A 21 -35.18 9.78 -11.04
CA PRO A 21 -35.38 8.39 -10.65
C PRO A 21 -36.58 7.71 -11.29
N GLY A 22 -37.72 8.41 -11.46
CA GLY A 22 -38.90 7.85 -12.09
C GLY A 22 -38.76 7.61 -13.59
N ALA A 23 -38.12 8.52 -14.30
CA ALA A 23 -37.83 8.39 -15.73
C ALA A 23 -36.83 7.24 -16.01
N LEU A 24 -35.80 7.08 -15.17
CA LEU A 24 -34.86 5.97 -15.28
C LEU A 24 -35.50 4.62 -14.95
N HIS A 25 -36.35 4.58 -13.94
CA HIS A 25 -37.10 3.35 -13.61
C HIS A 25 -38.01 2.93 -14.76
N GLN A 26 -38.65 3.86 -15.45
CA GLN A 26 -39.50 3.58 -16.61
C GLN A 26 -38.70 2.99 -17.78
N LYS A 27 -37.50 3.50 -18.05
CA LYS A 27 -36.59 2.96 -19.08
C LYS A 27 -36.10 1.52 -18.75
N PHE A 28 -35.96 1.19 -17.48
CA PHE A 28 -35.56 -0.15 -17.01
C PHE A 28 -36.70 -0.99 -16.47
N SER A 29 -37.95 -0.66 -16.86
CA SER A 29 -39.18 -1.36 -16.39
C SER A 29 -39.19 -2.86 -16.70
N TRP A 30 -38.51 -3.32 -17.76
CA TRP A 30 -38.33 -4.73 -18.11
C TRP A 30 -37.50 -5.51 -17.08
N ALA A 31 -36.54 -4.85 -16.43
CA ALA A 31 -35.69 -5.43 -15.39
C ALA A 31 -36.15 -5.06 -13.96
N CYS A 32 -37.42 -4.69 -13.77
CA CYS A 32 -38.00 -4.03 -12.58
C CYS A 32 -37.33 -4.32 -11.23
N PRO A 33 -37.14 -5.57 -10.75
CA PRO A 33 -36.48 -5.79 -9.47
C PRO A 33 -34.98 -5.50 -9.50
N LEU A 34 -34.31 -5.59 -10.66
CA LEU A 34 -32.86 -5.36 -10.82
C LEU A 34 -32.52 -3.92 -11.25
N SER A 35 -33.53 -3.06 -11.52
CA SER A 35 -33.28 -1.71 -12.01
C SER A 35 -32.32 -0.89 -11.10
N PRO A 36 -32.39 -0.95 -9.76
CA PRO A 36 -31.44 -0.23 -8.92
C PRO A 36 -29.99 -0.73 -9.11
N MET A 37 -29.82 -2.04 -9.22
CA MET A 37 -28.51 -2.66 -9.45
C MET A 37 -27.93 -2.23 -10.80
N LEU A 38 -28.72 -2.27 -11.88
CA LEU A 38 -28.27 -1.90 -13.22
C LEU A 38 -27.93 -0.40 -13.32
N ILE A 39 -28.74 0.46 -12.70
CA ILE A 39 -28.47 1.89 -12.65
C ILE A 39 -27.16 2.16 -11.88
N PHE A 40 -26.94 1.48 -10.75
CA PHE A 40 -25.70 1.61 -10.00
C PHE A 40 -24.49 1.09 -10.78
N TYR A 41 -24.65 -0.01 -11.52
CA TYR A 41 -23.59 -0.54 -12.39
C TYR A 41 -23.15 0.51 -13.43
N PHE A 42 -24.08 1.11 -14.16
CA PHE A 42 -23.74 2.16 -15.12
C PHE A 42 -23.19 3.42 -14.48
N PHE A 43 -23.69 3.80 -13.29
CA PHE A 43 -23.12 4.88 -12.51
C PHE A 43 -21.65 4.60 -12.13
N GLY A 44 -21.33 3.38 -11.65
CA GLY A 44 -19.98 2.96 -11.31
C GLY A 44 -19.03 3.00 -12.51
N LEU A 45 -19.49 2.54 -13.69
CA LEU A 45 -18.72 2.63 -14.93
C LEU A 45 -18.39 4.07 -15.30
N VAL A 46 -19.39 4.96 -15.23
CA VAL A 46 -19.21 6.40 -15.51
C VAL A 46 -18.23 7.02 -14.51
N LEU A 47 -18.33 6.68 -13.24
CA LEU A 47 -17.44 7.16 -12.19
C LEU A 47 -15.97 6.77 -12.47
N PHE A 48 -15.69 5.50 -12.68
CA PHE A 48 -14.33 5.02 -12.97
C PHE A 48 -13.79 5.59 -14.28
N PHE A 49 -14.64 5.68 -15.30
CA PHE A 49 -14.26 6.25 -16.59
C PHE A 49 -13.89 7.75 -16.48
N ALA A 50 -14.64 8.53 -15.70
CA ALA A 50 -14.37 9.95 -15.48
C ALA A 50 -13.01 10.14 -14.76
N PHE A 51 -12.73 9.36 -13.70
CA PHE A 51 -11.44 9.41 -13.02
C PHE A 51 -10.29 8.96 -13.93
N ARG A 52 -10.49 7.95 -14.76
CA ARG A 52 -9.50 7.49 -15.75
C ARG A 52 -9.17 8.57 -16.76
N ILE A 53 -10.17 9.28 -17.28
CA ILE A 53 -9.96 10.43 -18.16
C ILE A 53 -9.15 11.51 -17.44
N ALA A 54 -9.52 11.87 -16.22
CA ALA A 54 -8.82 12.89 -15.44
C ALA A 54 -7.34 12.51 -15.21
N LEU A 55 -7.06 11.25 -14.90
CA LEU A 55 -5.68 10.75 -14.78
C LEU A 55 -4.93 10.76 -16.11
N CYS A 56 -5.58 10.37 -17.22
CA CYS A 56 -4.97 10.42 -18.54
C CYS A 56 -4.64 11.86 -18.98
N ILE A 57 -5.49 12.83 -18.63
CA ILE A 57 -5.23 14.25 -18.89
C ILE A 57 -4.04 14.73 -18.05
N ASN A 58 -4.00 14.38 -16.74
CA ASN A 58 -2.93 14.79 -15.82
C ASN A 58 -1.54 14.26 -16.23
N TYR A 59 -1.50 13.11 -16.90
CA TYR A 59 -0.26 12.45 -17.34
C TYR A 59 -0.17 12.32 -18.86
N PHE A 60 -0.86 13.21 -19.61
CA PHE A 60 -1.01 13.09 -21.06
C PHE A 60 0.33 13.02 -21.79
N ASP A 61 1.31 13.85 -21.42
CA ASP A 61 2.64 13.89 -22.05
C ASP A 61 3.33 12.52 -22.01
N ARG A 62 3.26 11.83 -20.87
CA ARG A 62 3.86 10.51 -20.67
C ARG A 62 3.07 9.37 -21.31
N VAL A 63 1.75 9.53 -21.40
CA VAL A 63 0.84 8.50 -21.92
C VAL A 63 0.78 8.55 -23.45
N SER A 64 0.79 9.73 -24.05
CA SER A 64 0.74 9.91 -25.52
C SER A 64 1.91 9.31 -26.28
N GLU A 65 3.07 9.18 -25.63
CA GLU A 65 4.26 8.52 -26.19
C GLU A 65 4.12 6.98 -26.28
N VAL A 66 3.14 6.41 -25.57
CA VAL A 66 2.95 4.95 -25.51
C VAL A 66 2.14 4.47 -26.71
N LYS A 67 2.72 3.53 -27.47
CA LYS A 67 2.01 2.89 -28.58
C LYS A 67 0.71 2.25 -28.10
N HIS A 68 -0.38 2.54 -28.82
CA HIS A 68 -1.71 2.01 -28.48
C HIS A 68 -2.27 2.44 -27.10
N TYR A 69 -1.91 3.63 -26.61
CA TYR A 69 -2.39 4.15 -25.32
C TYR A 69 -3.91 4.15 -25.18
N LEU A 70 -4.66 4.22 -26.28
CA LEU A 70 -6.13 4.16 -26.24
C LEU A 70 -6.68 2.83 -25.68
N LEU A 71 -5.85 1.76 -25.61
CA LEU A 71 -6.23 0.50 -24.94
C LEU A 71 -6.48 0.67 -23.43
N ILE A 72 -6.03 1.76 -22.82
CA ILE A 72 -6.35 2.12 -21.43
C ILE A 72 -7.87 2.08 -21.19
N PHE A 73 -8.68 2.55 -22.16
CA PHE A 73 -10.14 2.65 -21.99
C PHE A 73 -10.87 1.31 -22.10
N PRO A 74 -10.69 0.47 -23.13
CA PRO A 74 -11.36 -0.83 -23.18
C PRO A 74 -10.87 -1.80 -22.10
N LEU A 75 -9.57 -1.83 -21.79
CA LEU A 75 -9.05 -2.62 -20.67
C LEU A 75 -9.58 -2.10 -19.33
N GLY A 76 -9.68 -0.78 -19.19
CA GLY A 76 -10.28 -0.15 -18.03
C GLY A 76 -11.75 -0.50 -17.86
N LEU A 77 -12.55 -0.48 -18.93
CA LEU A 77 -13.94 -0.90 -18.88
C LEU A 77 -14.10 -2.37 -18.46
N GLN A 78 -13.18 -3.23 -18.91
CA GLN A 78 -13.17 -4.65 -18.56
C GLN A 78 -12.93 -4.85 -17.06
N ILE A 79 -11.95 -4.14 -16.46
CA ILE A 79 -11.63 -4.28 -15.04
C ILE A 79 -12.68 -3.59 -14.15
N ASP A 80 -13.28 -2.49 -14.63
CA ASP A 80 -14.38 -1.82 -13.95
C ASP A 80 -15.62 -2.73 -13.87
N THR A 81 -15.93 -3.43 -14.98
CA THR A 81 -16.98 -4.44 -15.03
C THR A 81 -16.70 -5.59 -14.07
N LEU A 82 -15.44 -6.03 -13.99
CA LEU A 82 -15.02 -7.10 -13.09
C LEU A 82 -15.30 -6.75 -11.63
N ILE A 83 -14.81 -5.61 -11.16
CA ILE A 83 -14.99 -5.23 -9.75
C ILE A 83 -16.46 -4.93 -9.44
N LEU A 84 -17.18 -4.25 -10.32
CA LEU A 84 -18.60 -3.97 -10.13
C LEU A 84 -19.43 -5.26 -10.08
N SER A 85 -19.08 -6.28 -10.86
CA SER A 85 -19.76 -7.58 -10.81
C SER A 85 -19.61 -8.25 -9.44
N TYR A 86 -18.42 -8.19 -8.83
CA TYR A 86 -18.22 -8.69 -7.46
C TYR A 86 -19.00 -7.86 -6.43
N LEU A 87 -18.93 -6.55 -6.51
CA LEU A 87 -19.58 -5.65 -5.56
C LEU A 87 -21.10 -5.72 -5.62
N LEU A 88 -21.67 -5.99 -6.79
CA LEU A 88 -23.12 -6.06 -7.00
C LEU A 88 -23.73 -7.44 -6.73
N LEU A 89 -22.90 -8.49 -6.61
CA LEU A 89 -23.38 -9.84 -6.34
C LEU A 89 -24.28 -9.95 -5.08
N PRO A 90 -23.93 -9.34 -3.92
CA PRO A 90 -24.80 -9.37 -2.75
C PRO A 90 -26.17 -8.72 -3.00
N VAL A 91 -26.19 -7.61 -3.73
CA VAL A 91 -27.43 -6.89 -4.07
C VAL A 91 -28.29 -7.71 -5.05
N PHE A 92 -27.66 -8.33 -6.02
CA PHE A 92 -28.31 -9.24 -6.98
C PHE A 92 -29.06 -10.37 -6.25
N LEU A 93 -28.36 -11.06 -5.34
CA LEU A 93 -28.94 -12.14 -4.53
C LEU A 93 -30.06 -11.61 -3.62
N PHE A 94 -29.86 -10.46 -2.98
CA PHE A 94 -30.85 -9.83 -2.11
C PHE A 94 -32.15 -9.50 -2.86
N LEU A 95 -32.05 -8.88 -4.03
CA LEU A 95 -33.23 -8.43 -4.78
C LEU A 95 -34.04 -9.59 -5.41
N LEU A 96 -33.36 -10.67 -5.79
CA LEU A 96 -34.03 -11.77 -6.49
C LEU A 96 -34.48 -12.90 -5.57
N LEU A 97 -33.68 -13.25 -4.54
CA LEU A 97 -34.00 -14.38 -3.65
C LEU A 97 -34.99 -14.03 -2.56
N LEU A 98 -35.03 -12.76 -2.11
CA LEU A 98 -35.91 -12.36 -1.02
C LEU A 98 -37.32 -12.04 -1.52
N PRO A 99 -38.35 -12.35 -0.69
CA PRO A 99 -39.70 -11.93 -0.94
C PRO A 99 -39.83 -10.39 -0.88
N GLU A 100 -40.75 -9.83 -1.62
CA GLU A 100 -40.90 -8.35 -1.74
C GLU A 100 -41.12 -7.64 -0.41
N GLN A 101 -41.85 -8.28 0.51
CA GLN A 101 -42.04 -7.75 1.87
C GLN A 101 -40.69 -7.54 2.58
N ALA A 102 -39.78 -8.50 2.44
CA ALA A 102 -38.45 -8.40 2.99
C ALA A 102 -37.62 -7.33 2.26
N VAL A 103 -37.66 -7.26 0.93
CA VAL A 103 -36.98 -6.22 0.14
C VAL A 103 -37.46 -4.83 0.53
N ARG A 104 -38.77 -4.61 0.76
CA ARG A 104 -39.30 -3.33 1.23
C ARG A 104 -38.83 -3.00 2.66
N LYS A 105 -38.87 -3.97 3.57
CA LYS A 105 -38.47 -3.79 4.97
C LYS A 105 -36.99 -3.49 5.10
N TRP A 106 -36.15 -4.18 4.34
CA TRP A 106 -34.69 -4.11 4.40
C TRP A 106 -34.05 -3.30 3.27
N GLY A 107 -34.85 -2.61 2.45
CA GLY A 107 -34.38 -1.81 1.31
C GLY A 107 -33.38 -0.72 1.70
N TRP A 108 -33.43 -0.25 2.95
CA TRP A 108 -32.46 0.70 3.49
C TRP A 108 -31.02 0.16 3.48
N MET A 109 -30.84 -1.17 3.58
CA MET A 109 -29.51 -1.79 3.48
C MET A 109 -28.93 -1.63 2.06
N VAL A 110 -29.78 -1.72 1.03
CA VAL A 110 -29.34 -1.61 -0.37
C VAL A 110 -28.90 -0.19 -0.70
N TRP A 111 -29.70 0.83 -0.36
CA TRP A 111 -29.30 2.21 -0.65
C TRP A 111 -28.14 2.67 0.23
N GLY A 112 -28.07 2.22 1.51
CA GLY A 112 -26.93 2.44 2.39
C GLY A 112 -25.66 1.78 1.84
N TYR A 113 -25.77 0.55 1.31
CA TYR A 113 -24.68 -0.15 0.65
C TYR A 113 -24.20 0.59 -0.60
N PHE A 114 -25.09 1.09 -1.43
CA PHE A 114 -24.70 1.88 -2.61
C PHE A 114 -24.02 3.20 -2.24
N ALA A 115 -24.50 3.89 -1.21
CA ALA A 115 -23.83 5.08 -0.70
C ALA A 115 -22.42 4.76 -0.18
N PHE A 116 -22.28 3.67 0.59
CA PHE A 116 -21.00 3.18 1.09
C PHE A 116 -20.04 2.79 -0.04
N LEU A 117 -20.50 2.01 -1.02
CA LEU A 117 -19.67 1.64 -2.18
C LEU A 117 -19.23 2.86 -2.97
N THR A 118 -20.11 3.84 -3.16
CA THR A 118 -19.76 5.11 -3.81
C THR A 118 -18.67 5.83 -3.04
N ALA A 119 -18.78 5.90 -1.71
CA ALA A 119 -17.77 6.52 -0.87
C ALA A 119 -16.42 5.82 -1.01
N VAL A 120 -16.39 4.49 -0.98
CA VAL A 120 -15.16 3.70 -1.12
C VAL A 120 -14.54 3.89 -2.51
N MET A 121 -15.31 3.74 -3.58
CA MET A 121 -14.82 3.91 -4.95
C MET A 121 -14.28 5.31 -5.19
N PHE A 122 -15.02 6.34 -4.78
CA PHE A 122 -14.62 7.73 -4.92
C PHE A 122 -13.36 8.06 -4.12
N PHE A 123 -13.28 7.59 -2.86
CA PHE A 123 -12.09 7.74 -2.03
C PHE A 123 -10.87 7.08 -2.66
N CYS A 124 -10.98 5.84 -3.13
CA CYS A 124 -9.90 5.11 -3.77
C CYS A 124 -9.38 5.84 -5.01
N GLU A 125 -10.26 6.34 -5.85
CA GLU A 125 -9.86 7.02 -7.08
C GLU A 125 -9.28 8.43 -6.81
N ILE A 126 -9.76 9.18 -5.80
CA ILE A 126 -9.13 10.44 -5.38
C ILE A 126 -7.74 10.20 -4.78
N ALA A 127 -7.59 9.20 -3.92
CA ALA A 127 -6.31 8.84 -3.33
C ALA A 127 -5.26 8.42 -4.39
N THR A 128 -5.71 8.04 -5.57
CA THR A 128 -4.84 7.67 -6.69
C THR A 128 -3.98 8.82 -7.19
N PHE A 129 -4.46 10.06 -7.20
CA PHE A 129 -3.72 11.20 -7.71
C PHE A 129 -2.41 11.48 -6.95
N PRO A 130 -2.45 11.69 -5.63
CA PRO A 130 -1.22 11.87 -4.86
C PRO A 130 -0.34 10.61 -4.88
N PHE A 131 -0.94 9.41 -4.90
CA PHE A 131 -0.17 8.18 -4.85
C PHE A 131 0.61 7.91 -6.15
N ILE A 132 0.02 8.18 -7.32
CA ILE A 132 0.73 8.09 -8.61
C ILE A 132 1.83 9.16 -8.68
N ALA A 133 1.59 10.37 -8.17
CA ALA A 133 2.59 11.43 -8.18
C ALA A 133 3.85 11.05 -7.38
N GLU A 134 3.69 10.32 -6.27
CA GLU A 134 4.80 9.89 -5.41
C GLU A 134 5.44 8.56 -5.83
N PHE A 135 4.62 7.60 -6.25
CA PHE A 135 5.06 6.20 -6.42
C PHE A 135 5.00 5.69 -7.87
N ASP A 136 4.48 6.50 -8.79
CA ASP A 136 4.26 6.12 -10.20
C ASP A 136 3.40 4.86 -10.39
N THR A 137 2.59 4.54 -9.39
CA THR A 137 1.70 3.37 -9.35
C THR A 137 0.37 3.71 -8.69
N ARG A 138 -0.69 2.93 -8.93
CA ARG A 138 -1.93 3.05 -8.16
C ARG A 138 -1.74 2.59 -6.73
N PRO A 139 -2.59 3.07 -5.78
CA PRO A 139 -2.63 2.53 -4.43
C PRO A 139 -2.65 1.00 -4.43
N ASP A 140 -1.67 0.43 -3.78
CA ASP A 140 -1.37 -0.99 -3.71
C ASP A 140 -1.25 -1.46 -2.25
N ARG A 141 -0.54 -2.53 -2.01
CA ARG A 141 -0.23 -3.03 -0.68
C ARG A 141 0.38 -1.96 0.23
N LEU A 142 1.21 -1.05 -0.30
CA LEU A 142 1.84 0.02 0.47
C LEU A 142 0.80 0.96 1.07
N PHE A 143 -0.22 1.30 0.27
CA PHE A 143 -1.33 2.12 0.74
C PHE A 143 -2.06 1.46 1.92
N ILE A 144 -2.30 0.14 1.85
CA ILE A 144 -2.95 -0.60 2.93
C ILE A 144 -2.08 -0.60 4.19
N GLU A 145 -0.77 -0.77 4.06
CA GLU A 145 0.17 -0.74 5.18
C GLU A 145 0.25 0.65 5.84
N HIS A 146 0.19 1.72 5.05
CA HIS A 146 0.28 3.09 5.55
C HIS A 146 -1.04 3.65 6.08
N ILE A 147 -2.19 3.20 5.58
CA ILE A 147 -3.49 3.70 6.06
C ILE A 147 -3.72 3.42 7.56
N VAL A 148 -3.00 2.44 8.11
CA VAL A 148 -3.02 2.15 9.56
C VAL A 148 -2.36 3.27 10.38
N GLN A 149 -1.45 4.05 9.74
CA GLN A 149 -0.72 5.17 10.35
C GLN A 149 -1.39 6.50 9.99
N VAL A 150 -2.67 6.60 10.34
CA VAL A 150 -3.57 7.69 9.90
C VAL A 150 -3.00 9.07 10.19
N ARG A 151 -2.34 9.28 11.34
CA ARG A 151 -1.86 10.59 11.78
C ARG A 151 -0.74 11.14 10.90
N GLU A 152 0.24 10.30 10.59
CA GLU A 152 1.42 10.66 9.80
C GLU A 152 1.03 10.87 8.34
N VAL A 153 0.26 9.94 7.77
CA VAL A 153 -0.22 9.99 6.38
C VAL A 153 -1.14 11.18 6.18
N PHE A 154 -2.09 11.42 7.09
CA PHE A 154 -3.00 12.56 6.99
C PHE A 154 -2.26 13.89 7.07
N GLY A 155 -1.27 14.02 7.97
CA GLY A 155 -0.41 15.19 8.06
C GLY A 155 0.39 15.46 6.78
N MET A 156 0.92 14.42 6.15
CA MET A 156 1.64 14.52 4.87
C MET A 156 0.71 14.94 3.73
N VAL A 157 -0.45 14.30 3.62
CA VAL A 157 -1.43 14.59 2.56
C VAL A 157 -1.99 15.99 2.69
N LEU A 158 -2.27 16.48 3.91
CA LEU A 158 -2.72 17.85 4.12
C LEU A 158 -1.68 18.90 3.68
N LYS A 159 -0.40 18.65 3.95
CA LYS A 159 0.69 19.60 3.60
C LYS A 159 1.05 19.57 2.13
N GLY A 160 1.13 18.36 1.54
CA GLY A 160 1.54 18.18 0.14
C GLY A 160 0.39 18.30 -0.86
N TYR A 161 -0.80 17.86 -0.47
CA TYR A 161 -1.97 17.72 -1.36
C TYR A 161 -3.24 18.33 -0.77
N GLY A 162 -3.11 19.49 -0.09
CA GLY A 162 -4.22 20.17 0.59
C GLY A 162 -5.43 20.43 -0.29
N MET A 163 -5.23 20.80 -1.57
CA MET A 163 -6.33 20.98 -2.54
C MET A 163 -7.07 19.68 -2.83
N THR A 164 -6.37 18.55 -2.94
CA THR A 164 -7.00 17.24 -3.13
C THR A 164 -7.90 16.86 -1.95
N VAL A 165 -7.47 17.19 -0.72
CA VAL A 165 -8.27 16.97 0.49
C VAL A 165 -9.47 17.92 0.55
N LEU A 166 -9.23 19.22 0.25
CA LEU A 166 -10.26 20.27 0.29
C LEU A 166 -11.41 19.99 -0.69
N ILE A 167 -11.13 19.46 -1.85
CA ILE A 167 -12.13 19.10 -2.87
C ILE A 167 -12.63 17.67 -2.65
N GLY A 168 -11.74 16.76 -2.28
CA GLY A 168 -12.03 15.33 -2.19
C GLY A 168 -13.01 14.96 -1.09
N ILE A 169 -12.85 15.50 0.13
CA ILE A 169 -13.74 15.17 1.24
C ILE A 169 -15.16 15.71 1.03
N PRO A 170 -15.37 17.01 0.69
CA PRO A 170 -16.72 17.48 0.37
C PRO A 170 -17.33 16.78 -0.85
N GLY A 171 -16.55 16.51 -1.89
CA GLY A 171 -16.98 15.75 -3.06
C GLY A 171 -17.44 14.33 -2.70
N LEU A 172 -16.67 13.62 -1.88
CA LEU A 172 -17.02 12.30 -1.37
C LEU A 172 -18.37 12.31 -0.63
N LEU A 173 -18.55 13.25 0.30
CA LEU A 173 -19.78 13.36 1.10
C LEU A 173 -20.97 13.73 0.22
N LEU A 174 -20.79 14.69 -0.68
CA LEU A 174 -21.83 15.13 -1.60
C LEU A 174 -22.28 14.01 -2.54
N VAL A 175 -21.35 13.37 -3.26
CA VAL A 175 -21.66 12.32 -4.23
C VAL A 175 -22.30 11.12 -3.54
N SER A 176 -21.74 10.67 -2.41
CA SER A 176 -22.29 9.54 -1.66
C SER A 176 -23.69 9.84 -1.09
N GLY A 177 -23.89 11.06 -0.57
CA GLY A 177 -25.17 11.51 -0.06
C GLY A 177 -26.23 11.59 -1.16
N VAL A 178 -25.89 12.20 -2.32
CA VAL A 178 -26.80 12.29 -3.48
C VAL A 178 -27.17 10.89 -3.97
N VAL A 179 -26.20 9.99 -4.11
CA VAL A 179 -26.43 8.60 -4.51
C VAL A 179 -27.34 7.89 -3.50
N GLY A 180 -27.08 8.02 -2.21
CA GLY A 180 -27.91 7.42 -1.17
C GLY A 180 -29.37 7.87 -1.25
N VAL A 181 -29.62 9.19 -1.33
CA VAL A 181 -30.97 9.76 -1.48
C VAL A 181 -31.64 9.34 -2.79
N PHE A 182 -30.87 9.31 -3.88
CA PHE A 182 -31.37 8.87 -5.18
C PHE A 182 -31.88 7.42 -5.14
N PHE A 183 -31.05 6.49 -4.62
CA PHE A 183 -31.42 5.07 -4.53
C PHE A 183 -32.49 4.79 -3.46
N GLN A 184 -32.55 5.56 -2.39
CA GLN A 184 -33.68 5.51 -1.45
C GLN A 184 -35.01 5.76 -2.15
N LYS A 185 -35.08 6.82 -2.98
CA LYS A 185 -36.28 7.14 -3.77
C LYS A 185 -36.59 6.08 -4.81
N LEU A 186 -35.57 5.59 -5.51
CA LEU A 186 -35.69 4.58 -6.55
C LEU A 186 -36.24 3.25 -6.00
N LEU A 187 -35.73 2.80 -4.85
CA LEU A 187 -36.20 1.56 -4.19
C LEU A 187 -37.62 1.68 -3.67
N ALA A 188 -38.03 2.88 -3.22
CA ALA A 188 -39.41 3.12 -2.79
C ALA A 188 -40.44 3.01 -3.94
N THR A 189 -40.02 3.18 -5.19
CA THR A 189 -40.86 3.08 -6.38
C THR A 189 -40.84 1.70 -7.04
N ASN A 190 -40.02 0.77 -6.58
CA ASN A 190 -39.93 -0.57 -7.14
C ASN A 190 -41.25 -1.32 -7.03
N GLY A 191 -41.79 -1.71 -8.19
CA GLY A 191 -43.08 -2.34 -8.33
C GLY A 191 -43.07 -3.83 -7.99
N HIS A 192 -44.25 -4.41 -7.98
CA HIS A 192 -44.52 -5.85 -7.75
C HIS A 192 -43.92 -6.69 -8.89
N SER A 193 -43.21 -7.74 -8.57
CA SER A 193 -42.64 -8.66 -9.55
C SER A 193 -42.99 -10.12 -9.21
N SER A 194 -43.51 -10.86 -10.17
CA SER A 194 -43.84 -12.27 -9.97
C SER A 194 -42.56 -13.12 -9.76
N TYR A 195 -42.71 -14.23 -9.02
CA TYR A 195 -41.58 -15.16 -8.79
C TYR A 195 -41.01 -15.70 -10.10
N LEU A 196 -41.86 -15.99 -11.10
CA LEU A 196 -41.43 -16.47 -12.41
C LEU A 196 -40.49 -15.43 -13.06
N ARG A 197 -40.84 -14.15 -12.98
CA ARG A 197 -40.00 -13.06 -13.52
C ARG A 197 -38.66 -12.96 -12.80
N LYS A 198 -38.66 -13.09 -11.47
CA LYS A 198 -37.42 -13.12 -10.68
C LYS A 198 -36.53 -14.29 -11.06
N LEU A 199 -37.13 -15.48 -11.26
CA LEU A 199 -36.41 -16.67 -11.72
C LEU A 199 -35.80 -16.48 -13.11
N LEU A 200 -36.56 -15.94 -14.06
CA LEU A 200 -36.07 -15.66 -15.41
C LEU A 200 -34.89 -14.66 -15.38
N LEU A 201 -35.02 -13.58 -14.59
CA LEU A 201 -33.95 -12.61 -14.41
C LEU A 201 -32.72 -13.25 -13.74
N PHE A 202 -32.91 -14.15 -12.78
CA PHE A 202 -31.81 -14.90 -12.17
C PHE A 202 -31.07 -15.75 -13.19
N ILE A 203 -31.80 -16.50 -14.03
CA ILE A 203 -31.21 -17.37 -15.07
C ILE A 203 -30.41 -16.54 -16.10
N VAL A 204 -30.91 -15.35 -16.48
CA VAL A 204 -30.27 -14.50 -17.49
C VAL A 204 -29.09 -13.72 -16.91
N PHE A 205 -29.24 -13.12 -15.73
CA PHE A 205 -28.22 -12.21 -15.18
C PHE A 205 -27.13 -12.90 -14.38
N SER A 206 -27.35 -14.12 -13.84
CA SER A 206 -26.28 -14.82 -13.12
C SER A 206 -25.10 -15.19 -14.01
N PRO A 207 -25.28 -15.73 -15.24
CA PRO A 207 -24.15 -15.96 -16.15
C PRO A 207 -23.45 -14.66 -16.56
N LEU A 208 -24.20 -13.58 -16.78
CA LEU A 208 -23.62 -12.27 -17.13
C LEU A 208 -22.75 -11.69 -15.99
N LEU A 209 -23.24 -11.78 -14.75
CA LEU A 209 -22.46 -11.37 -13.57
C LEU A 209 -21.22 -12.24 -13.37
N LEU A 210 -21.34 -13.57 -13.53
CA LEU A 210 -20.20 -14.49 -13.43
C LEU A 210 -19.18 -14.22 -14.53
N MET A 211 -19.62 -13.95 -15.75
CA MET A 211 -18.75 -13.60 -16.87
C MET A 211 -18.05 -12.27 -16.65
N GLY A 212 -18.76 -11.27 -16.14
CA GLY A 212 -18.18 -9.99 -15.73
C GLY A 212 -17.13 -10.16 -14.62
N ALA A 213 -17.46 -10.90 -13.57
CA ALA A 213 -16.57 -11.18 -12.45
C ALA A 213 -15.33 -11.99 -12.86
N ARG A 214 -15.45 -12.88 -13.84
CA ARG A 214 -14.32 -13.67 -14.38
C ARG A 214 -13.48 -12.88 -15.39
N SER A 215 -14.05 -11.85 -15.98
CA SER A 215 -13.42 -11.00 -17.00
C SER A 215 -12.95 -11.73 -18.26
N GLY A 216 -13.67 -12.80 -18.66
CA GLY A 216 -13.42 -13.54 -19.89
C GLY A 216 -13.54 -15.07 -19.75
N PHE A 217 -13.26 -15.78 -20.86
CA PHE A 217 -13.37 -17.24 -20.97
C PHE A 217 -12.02 -17.98 -20.73
N ARG A 218 -11.02 -17.32 -20.14
CA ARG A 218 -9.73 -17.94 -19.84
C ARG A 218 -9.85 -18.98 -18.73
N ASP A 219 -8.90 -19.91 -18.64
CA ASP A 219 -8.89 -20.98 -17.64
C ASP A 219 -8.81 -20.49 -16.20
N ARG A 220 -8.27 -19.29 -15.98
CA ARG A 220 -8.16 -18.62 -14.68
C ARG A 220 -8.89 -17.24 -14.67
N PRO A 221 -9.35 -16.79 -13.50
CA PRO A 221 -9.83 -15.40 -13.35
C PRO A 221 -8.75 -14.41 -13.74
N ALA A 222 -9.16 -13.27 -14.30
CA ALA A 222 -8.24 -12.20 -14.67
C ALA A 222 -7.50 -11.65 -13.45
N ASN A 223 -6.24 -11.33 -13.64
CA ASN A 223 -5.36 -10.72 -12.65
C ASN A 223 -4.78 -9.38 -13.19
N ILE A 224 -4.09 -8.64 -12.33
CA ILE A 224 -3.51 -7.33 -12.70
C ILE A 224 -2.60 -7.43 -13.95
N THR A 225 -1.86 -8.52 -14.10
CA THR A 225 -0.92 -8.68 -15.21
C THR A 225 -1.59 -8.90 -16.57
N ASP A 226 -2.84 -9.34 -16.58
CA ASP A 226 -3.61 -9.54 -17.81
C ASP A 226 -4.01 -8.19 -18.47
N PHE A 227 -3.91 -7.10 -17.73
CA PHE A 227 -4.20 -5.73 -18.19
C PHE A 227 -2.94 -4.93 -18.56
N ALA A 228 -1.75 -5.55 -18.46
CA ALA A 228 -0.51 -4.95 -18.94
C ALA A 228 -0.43 -5.07 -20.47
N PHE A 229 -0.47 -3.93 -21.16
CA PHE A 229 -0.49 -3.86 -22.63
C PHE A 229 0.75 -3.16 -23.20
N SER A 230 1.57 -2.57 -22.35
CA SER A 230 2.74 -1.78 -22.77
C SER A 230 3.96 -1.98 -21.87
N LYS A 231 5.12 -1.46 -22.31
CA LYS A 231 6.33 -1.41 -21.47
C LYS A 231 6.30 -0.26 -20.46
N SER A 232 5.39 0.69 -20.59
CA SER A 232 5.21 1.79 -19.66
C SER A 232 4.44 1.32 -18.45
N HIS A 233 5.09 1.37 -17.27
CA HIS A 233 4.44 1.02 -16.01
C HIS A 233 3.21 1.91 -15.76
N LEU A 234 3.38 3.22 -15.90
CA LEU A 234 2.31 4.19 -15.70
C LEU A 234 1.09 3.91 -16.59
N ALA A 235 1.30 3.68 -17.90
CA ALA A 235 0.18 3.42 -18.82
C ALA A 235 -0.60 2.15 -18.42
N ASN A 236 0.10 1.11 -17.99
CA ASN A 236 -0.53 -0.12 -17.49
C ASN A 236 -1.31 0.15 -16.20
N GLN A 237 -0.80 1.00 -15.29
CA GLN A 237 -1.50 1.40 -14.07
C GLN A 237 -2.77 2.22 -14.36
N LEU A 238 -2.77 3.05 -15.39
CA LEU A 238 -3.96 3.85 -15.76
C LEU A 238 -5.10 2.98 -16.31
N ALA A 239 -4.80 1.82 -16.88
CA ALA A 239 -5.83 0.87 -17.30
C ALA A 239 -6.58 0.24 -16.12
N LEU A 240 -5.99 0.16 -14.94
CA LEU A 240 -6.61 -0.42 -13.74
C LEU A 240 -7.61 0.56 -13.08
N ASN A 241 -8.31 0.09 -12.04
CA ASN A 241 -8.94 0.93 -11.03
C ASN A 241 -8.42 0.56 -9.63
N THR A 242 -8.42 1.54 -8.73
CA THR A 242 -7.80 1.40 -7.42
C THR A 242 -8.58 0.47 -6.50
N THR A 243 -9.91 0.44 -6.63
CA THR A 243 -10.75 -0.46 -5.83
C THR A 243 -10.39 -1.93 -6.09
N TYR A 244 -10.16 -2.30 -7.36
CA TYR A 244 -9.73 -3.65 -7.71
C TYR A 244 -8.28 -3.92 -7.27
N SER A 245 -7.36 -2.98 -7.52
CA SER A 245 -5.94 -3.15 -7.16
C SER A 245 -5.78 -3.42 -5.67
N LEU A 246 -6.42 -2.63 -4.82
CA LEU A 246 -6.39 -2.82 -3.36
C LEU A 246 -7.03 -4.15 -2.92
N ALA A 247 -8.19 -4.51 -3.51
CA ALA A 247 -8.84 -5.78 -3.20
C ALA A 247 -7.97 -6.98 -3.62
N TYR A 248 -7.36 -6.92 -4.80
CA TYR A 248 -6.46 -7.95 -5.30
C TYR A 248 -5.22 -8.10 -4.40
N ASP A 249 -4.55 -7.00 -4.07
CA ASP A 249 -3.35 -7.02 -3.24
C ASP A 249 -3.63 -7.52 -1.83
N TYR A 250 -4.74 -7.11 -1.23
CA TYR A 250 -5.16 -7.61 0.09
C TYR A 250 -5.41 -9.13 0.09
N LEU A 251 -6.12 -9.63 -0.94
CA LEU A 251 -6.39 -11.07 -1.06
C LEU A 251 -5.14 -11.87 -1.40
N SER A 252 -4.26 -11.33 -2.25
CA SER A 252 -2.98 -11.95 -2.60
C SER A 252 -2.08 -12.05 -1.38
N GLN A 253 -1.97 -10.97 -0.58
CA GLN A 253 -1.21 -10.97 0.66
C GLN A 253 -1.69 -12.06 1.62
N LYS A 254 -3.02 -12.19 1.81
CA LYS A 254 -3.56 -13.27 2.66
C LYS A 254 -3.27 -14.67 2.14
N ARG A 255 -3.24 -14.85 0.82
CA ARG A 255 -2.88 -16.14 0.20
C ARG A 255 -1.39 -16.42 0.38
N GLU A 256 -0.52 -15.43 0.20
CA GLU A 256 0.91 -15.53 0.42
C GLU A 256 1.23 -15.87 1.89
N GLU A 257 0.60 -15.19 2.84
CA GLU A 257 0.76 -15.48 4.28
C GLU A 257 0.35 -16.92 4.63
N LYS A 258 -0.72 -17.44 4.01
CA LYS A 258 -1.17 -18.83 4.19
C LYS A 258 -0.34 -19.85 3.42
N GLY A 259 0.31 -19.41 2.35
CA GLY A 259 1.03 -20.26 1.40
C GLY A 259 2.54 -20.33 1.63
N MET A 260 3.12 -19.44 2.45
CA MET A 260 4.58 -19.35 2.65
C MET A 260 5.23 -20.66 3.12
N GLY A 261 4.48 -21.52 3.83
CA GLY A 261 4.96 -22.85 4.21
C GLY A 261 4.71 -23.96 3.19
N LYS A 262 3.80 -23.74 2.21
CA LYS A 262 3.37 -24.81 1.28
C LYS A 262 3.96 -24.67 -0.12
N GLY A 263 4.33 -23.45 -0.53
CA GLY A 263 4.79 -23.15 -1.89
C GLY A 263 6.23 -23.58 -2.17
N TYR A 264 7.08 -23.64 -1.13
CA TYR A 264 8.51 -23.94 -1.28
C TYR A 264 8.88 -25.38 -0.86
N GLY A 265 7.90 -26.18 -0.49
CA GLY A 265 8.13 -27.51 0.09
C GLY A 265 8.61 -27.43 1.55
N THR A 266 8.84 -28.59 2.13
CA THR A 266 9.39 -28.73 3.48
C THR A 266 10.68 -29.56 3.43
N MET A 267 11.67 -29.16 4.19
CA MET A 267 12.93 -29.88 4.33
C MET A 267 13.23 -29.98 5.82
N ASP A 268 13.86 -31.07 6.24
CA ASP A 268 14.28 -31.24 7.62
C ASP A 268 15.27 -30.12 8.01
N PRO A 269 15.11 -29.50 9.18
CA PRO A 269 16.01 -28.41 9.62
C PRO A 269 17.49 -28.81 9.64
N SER A 270 17.82 -30.06 10.00
CA SER A 270 19.19 -30.53 10.01
C SER A 270 19.78 -30.65 8.59
N GLU A 271 18.95 -31.06 7.63
CA GLU A 271 19.33 -31.08 6.22
C GLU A 271 19.53 -29.66 5.64
N ILE A 272 18.67 -28.69 6.03
CA ILE A 272 18.84 -27.28 5.64
C ILE A 272 20.19 -26.78 6.13
N VAL A 273 20.50 -26.98 7.42
CA VAL A 273 21.76 -26.56 8.03
C VAL A 273 22.95 -27.15 7.28
N SER A 274 22.94 -28.47 7.07
CA SER A 274 24.02 -29.18 6.37
C SER A 274 24.26 -28.64 4.95
N ARG A 275 23.17 -28.43 4.18
CA ARG A 275 23.26 -27.90 2.82
C ARG A 275 23.80 -26.47 2.79
N VAL A 276 23.33 -25.60 3.68
CA VAL A 276 23.80 -24.22 3.75
C VAL A 276 25.28 -24.16 4.18
N GLN A 277 25.67 -24.90 5.17
CA GLN A 277 27.09 -25.00 5.61
C GLN A 277 27.98 -25.45 4.45
N LYS A 278 27.56 -26.47 3.70
CA LYS A 278 28.29 -26.94 2.51
C LYS A 278 28.43 -25.89 1.42
N VAL A 279 27.37 -25.18 1.10
CA VAL A 279 27.37 -24.12 0.05
C VAL A 279 28.21 -22.91 0.51
N ALA A 280 28.10 -22.55 1.80
CA ALA A 280 28.86 -21.45 2.40
C ALA A 280 30.31 -21.81 2.76
N LEU A 281 30.73 -23.05 2.49
CA LEU A 281 32.06 -23.56 2.81
C LEU A 281 32.42 -23.41 4.30
N ILE A 282 31.44 -23.58 5.20
CA ILE A 282 31.61 -23.49 6.64
C ILE A 282 32.02 -24.89 7.17
N PRO A 283 33.23 -25.05 7.70
CA PRO A 283 33.59 -26.31 8.35
C PRO A 283 32.75 -26.55 9.61
N GLN A 284 32.32 -27.76 9.81
CA GLN A 284 31.46 -28.11 10.95
C GLN A 284 32.17 -27.83 12.30
N GLU A 285 33.48 -28.01 12.33
CA GLU A 285 34.35 -27.77 13.51
C GLU A 285 34.49 -26.26 13.83
N ALA A 286 34.21 -25.38 12.87
CA ALA A 286 34.23 -23.92 13.04
C ALA A 286 32.97 -23.37 13.73
N CYS A 287 31.88 -24.16 13.79
CA CYS A 287 30.64 -23.76 14.43
C CYS A 287 30.79 -23.74 15.96
N THR A 288 30.49 -22.62 16.57
CA THR A 288 30.74 -22.36 17.99
C THR A 288 29.53 -22.49 18.89
N ASP A 289 28.32 -22.43 18.32
CA ASP A 289 27.07 -22.45 19.07
C ASP A 289 26.00 -23.30 18.33
N PRO A 290 25.62 -24.45 18.90
CA PRO A 290 24.61 -25.32 18.30
C PRO A 290 23.23 -24.65 18.14
N SER A 291 22.92 -23.64 18.97
CA SER A 291 21.67 -22.88 18.88
C SER A 291 21.65 -21.90 17.71
N ILE A 292 22.81 -21.58 17.15
CA ILE A 292 23.00 -20.70 15.98
C ILE A 292 23.89 -21.45 14.96
N PRO A 293 23.32 -22.35 14.16
CA PRO A 293 24.05 -23.31 13.34
C PRO A 293 25.04 -22.73 12.32
N PHE A 294 24.88 -21.46 11.99
CA PHE A 294 25.73 -20.75 11.02
C PHE A 294 26.75 -19.81 11.68
N LEU A 295 26.71 -19.67 13.01
CA LEU A 295 27.72 -18.92 13.73
C LEU A 295 29.01 -19.74 13.78
N HIS A 296 30.03 -19.27 13.07
CA HIS A 296 31.32 -19.96 12.99
C HIS A 296 32.46 -19.00 13.27
N PHE A 297 33.56 -19.58 13.76
CA PHE A 297 34.81 -18.87 13.96
C PHE A 297 35.52 -18.74 12.61
N GLN A 298 35.80 -17.51 12.19
CA GLN A 298 36.66 -17.24 11.06
C GLN A 298 37.89 -16.47 11.51
N ARG A 299 39.05 -17.00 11.19
CA ARG A 299 40.32 -16.33 11.51
C ARG A 299 40.49 -15.12 10.59
N SER A 300 40.62 -13.94 11.17
CA SER A 300 40.98 -12.74 10.39
C SER A 300 42.44 -12.89 9.90
N PRO A 301 42.72 -12.62 8.60
CA PRO A 301 44.06 -12.50 8.10
C PRO A 301 44.83 -11.29 8.68
N PHE A 302 44.09 -10.35 9.25
CA PHE A 302 44.64 -9.16 9.86
C PHE A 302 44.48 -9.25 11.38
N SER A 303 45.59 -9.16 12.10
CA SER A 303 45.57 -8.97 13.55
C SER A 303 45.51 -7.46 13.82
N GLU A 304 44.39 -6.97 14.33
CA GLU A 304 44.33 -5.61 14.85
C GLU A 304 44.61 -5.63 16.34
N GLU A 305 45.62 -4.91 16.78
CA GLU A 305 45.99 -4.76 18.19
C GLU A 305 44.91 -3.96 18.97
N HIS A 306 44.12 -3.13 18.24
CA HIS A 306 43.06 -2.30 18.82
C HIS A 306 41.75 -2.47 18.06
N PRO A 307 40.68 -2.92 18.75
CA PRO A 307 39.36 -3.01 18.13
C PRO A 307 38.80 -1.63 17.78
N ARG A 308 38.26 -1.50 16.58
CA ARG A 308 37.66 -0.24 16.05
C ARG A 308 36.19 -0.13 16.40
N ASN A 309 35.67 1.11 16.47
CA ASN A 309 34.26 1.38 16.52
C ASN A 309 33.63 1.19 15.13
N LEU A 310 32.38 0.71 15.09
CA LEU A 310 31.59 0.61 13.88
C LEU A 310 30.40 1.55 13.97
N VAL A 311 30.29 2.46 12.99
CA VAL A 311 29.15 3.34 12.82
C VAL A 311 28.51 3.02 11.47
N ILE A 312 27.23 2.69 11.46
CA ILE A 312 26.45 2.45 10.25
C ILE A 312 25.44 3.58 10.13
N ILE A 313 25.51 4.33 9.03
CA ILE A 313 24.56 5.39 8.72
C ILE A 313 23.70 4.90 7.55
N LEU A 314 22.41 4.74 7.81
CA LEU A 314 21.44 4.33 6.80
C LEU A 314 20.60 5.57 6.41
N GLU A 315 20.88 6.10 5.23
CA GLU A 315 20.16 7.26 4.70
C GLU A 315 18.84 6.81 4.04
N GLU A 316 17.75 7.41 4.46
CA GLU A 316 16.42 7.15 3.94
C GLU A 316 16.20 7.90 2.61
N SER A 317 15.72 7.20 1.59
CA SER A 317 15.30 7.77 0.31
C SER A 317 16.38 8.57 -0.45
N LEU A 318 17.66 8.34 -0.14
CA LEU A 318 18.78 8.99 -0.85
C LEU A 318 19.10 8.20 -2.12
N GLY A 319 18.63 8.68 -3.28
CA GLY A 319 18.92 8.09 -4.58
C GLY A 319 20.28 8.51 -5.14
N ALA A 320 20.88 7.67 -5.99
CA ALA A 320 22.17 7.97 -6.64
C ALA A 320 22.15 9.25 -7.46
N GLU A 321 21.00 9.60 -8.03
CA GLU A 321 20.75 10.83 -8.78
C GLU A 321 20.97 12.11 -7.94
N TYR A 322 21.01 12.02 -6.60
CA TYR A 322 21.28 13.13 -5.69
C TYR A 322 22.69 13.10 -5.10
N VAL A 323 23.53 12.11 -5.48
CA VAL A 323 24.86 11.91 -4.92
C VAL A 323 25.93 12.28 -5.95
N GLY A 324 26.67 13.35 -5.68
CA GLY A 324 27.64 13.91 -6.63
C GLY A 324 28.73 12.93 -7.04
N CYS A 325 29.35 12.20 -6.10
CA CYS A 325 30.41 11.23 -6.39
C CYS A 325 29.93 9.99 -7.19
N LEU A 326 28.62 9.81 -7.35
CA LEU A 326 28.02 8.76 -8.20
C LEU A 326 27.54 9.29 -9.56
N GLY A 327 27.87 10.55 -9.90
CA GLY A 327 27.48 11.20 -11.15
C GLY A 327 26.12 11.87 -11.10
N GLY A 328 25.49 11.97 -9.93
CA GLY A 328 24.23 12.66 -9.70
C GLY A 328 24.39 14.16 -9.44
N LEU A 329 23.32 14.79 -8.93
CA LEU A 329 23.33 16.21 -8.56
C LEU A 329 24.28 16.47 -7.39
N PRO A 330 25.01 17.61 -7.35
CA PRO A 330 26.01 17.90 -6.33
C PRO A 330 25.37 18.37 -4.99
N LEU A 331 24.47 17.55 -4.44
CA LEU A 331 23.73 17.88 -3.21
C LEU A 331 24.38 17.29 -1.95
N THR A 332 25.38 16.44 -2.10
CA THR A 332 26.00 15.65 -1.03
C THR A 332 27.50 15.93 -0.85
N PRO A 333 27.95 17.18 -0.66
CA PRO A 333 29.38 17.51 -0.66
C PRO A 333 30.17 16.79 0.46
N ASN A 334 29.55 16.46 1.59
CA ASN A 334 30.20 15.71 2.67
C ASN A 334 30.37 14.23 2.32
N ILE A 335 29.38 13.61 1.64
CA ILE A 335 29.52 12.24 1.15
C ILE A 335 30.58 12.17 0.06
N ASP A 336 30.57 13.14 -0.85
CA ASP A 336 31.59 13.25 -1.92
C ASP A 336 33.01 13.37 -1.35
N LYS A 337 33.18 14.16 -0.29
CA LYS A 337 34.47 14.28 0.42
C LYS A 337 34.87 12.98 1.12
N LEU A 338 33.92 12.29 1.77
CA LEU A 338 34.19 11.00 2.44
C LEU A 338 34.54 9.91 1.42
N SER A 339 33.90 9.90 0.27
CA SER A 339 34.17 8.91 -0.80
C SER A 339 35.59 9.04 -1.35
N ALA A 340 36.17 10.23 -1.36
CA ALA A 340 37.55 10.46 -1.81
C ALA A 340 38.60 9.89 -0.83
N GLY A 341 38.26 9.70 0.45
CA GLY A 341 39.15 9.13 1.47
C GLY A 341 38.84 7.72 1.89
N GLY A 342 37.80 7.11 1.34
CA GLY A 342 37.28 5.81 1.72
C GLY A 342 37.09 4.83 0.58
N LEU A 343 36.39 3.73 0.83
CA LEU A 343 36.01 2.75 -0.18
C LEU A 343 34.62 3.10 -0.71
N LEU A 344 34.53 3.48 -1.99
CA LEU A 344 33.28 3.76 -2.66
C LEU A 344 32.83 2.57 -3.52
N PHE A 345 31.67 2.01 -3.24
CA PHE A 345 31.01 1.04 -4.12
C PHE A 345 30.17 1.82 -5.15
N THR A 346 30.56 1.76 -6.42
CA THR A 346 29.92 2.53 -7.51
C THR A 346 28.66 1.88 -8.06
N GLN A 347 28.44 0.60 -7.80
CA GLN A 347 27.27 -0.17 -8.28
C GLN A 347 26.61 -0.97 -7.14
N PRO A 348 26.25 -0.36 -6.01
CA PRO A 348 25.48 -1.06 -4.99
C PRO A 348 24.00 -1.12 -5.40
N TYR A 349 23.36 -2.25 -5.13
CA TYR A 349 21.92 -2.43 -5.33
C TYR A 349 21.23 -2.76 -4.01
N CYS A 350 20.10 -2.10 -3.77
CA CYS A 350 19.27 -2.41 -2.62
C CYS A 350 18.58 -3.77 -2.79
N THR A 351 18.45 -4.51 -1.69
CA THR A 351 17.72 -5.78 -1.65
C THR A 351 16.21 -5.60 -1.65
N GLY A 352 15.71 -4.38 -1.51
CA GLY A 352 14.28 -4.04 -1.52
C GLY A 352 14.05 -2.54 -1.43
N THR A 353 12.81 -2.13 -1.69
CA THR A 353 12.38 -0.72 -1.77
C THR A 353 11.88 -0.16 -0.43
N ARG A 354 12.04 -0.91 0.67
CA ARG A 354 11.53 -0.54 2.00
C ARG A 354 12.66 -0.53 3.01
N THR A 355 12.64 0.46 3.91
CA THR A 355 13.59 0.63 5.01
C THR A 355 13.73 -0.64 5.84
N THR A 356 12.62 -1.31 6.18
CA THR A 356 12.66 -2.58 6.92
C THR A 356 13.35 -3.70 6.16
N ARG A 357 13.33 -3.71 4.82
CA ARG A 357 14.10 -4.65 3.99
C ARG A 357 15.59 -4.33 3.98
N ALA A 358 15.94 -3.05 3.93
CA ALA A 358 17.33 -2.62 4.07
C ALA A 358 17.89 -2.99 5.45
N ILE A 359 17.11 -2.80 6.51
CA ILE A 359 17.50 -3.17 7.89
C ILE A 359 17.76 -4.67 8.02
N GLU A 360 16.86 -5.53 7.52
CA GLU A 360 17.05 -6.98 7.62
C GLU A 360 18.28 -7.47 6.84
N ALA A 361 18.50 -6.91 5.65
CA ALA A 361 19.66 -7.26 4.84
C ALA A 361 20.97 -6.78 5.47
N LEU A 362 20.98 -5.52 5.94
CA LEU A 362 22.16 -4.89 6.51
C LEU A 362 22.60 -5.53 7.83
N LEU A 363 21.65 -5.78 8.73
CA LEU A 363 21.97 -6.26 10.07
C LEU A 363 22.18 -7.76 10.15
N SER A 364 21.57 -8.54 9.28
CA SER A 364 21.58 -10.00 9.36
C SER A 364 21.94 -10.71 8.06
N GLY A 365 22.20 -9.97 6.96
CA GLY A 365 22.42 -10.57 5.65
C GLY A 365 21.19 -11.31 5.11
N PHE A 366 20.01 -11.07 5.68
CA PHE A 366 18.80 -11.79 5.33
C PHE A 366 18.23 -11.28 4.00
N LEU A 367 18.12 -12.17 3.02
CA LEU A 367 17.56 -11.83 1.71
C LEU A 367 16.04 -11.65 1.79
N PRO A 368 15.46 -10.71 1.04
CA PRO A 368 14.03 -10.47 1.06
C PRO A 368 13.25 -11.69 0.58
N THR A 369 12.26 -12.08 1.36
CA THR A 369 11.28 -13.10 1.00
C THR A 369 10.04 -12.46 0.39
N PRO A 370 9.17 -13.20 -0.33
CA PRO A 370 7.93 -12.67 -0.89
C PRO A 370 6.95 -12.11 0.15
N GLY A 371 7.07 -12.48 1.43
CA GLY A 371 6.19 -12.04 2.52
C GLY A 371 6.52 -10.65 3.08
N LYS A 372 6.08 -10.40 4.33
CA LYS A 372 6.45 -9.19 5.09
C LYS A 372 7.92 -9.23 5.49
N SER A 373 8.54 -8.05 5.67
CA SER A 373 9.87 -7.96 6.27
C SER A 373 9.90 -8.63 7.64
N ILE A 374 11.01 -9.30 7.96
CA ILE A 374 11.21 -9.97 9.26
C ILE A 374 11.09 -9.01 10.44
N VAL A 375 11.48 -7.73 10.26
CA VAL A 375 11.32 -6.69 11.28
C VAL A 375 9.86 -6.55 11.75
N LYS A 376 8.91 -6.79 10.85
CA LYS A 376 7.46 -6.74 11.12
C LYS A 376 6.89 -8.05 11.67
N LEU A 377 7.65 -9.14 11.66
CA LEU A 377 7.16 -10.46 12.05
C LEU A 377 7.32 -10.71 13.56
N GLY A 378 6.28 -11.29 14.16
CA GLY A 378 6.30 -11.64 15.59
C GLY A 378 7.41 -12.62 15.98
N LEU A 379 7.76 -13.56 15.09
CA LEU A 379 8.81 -14.56 15.32
C LEU A 379 10.23 -13.96 15.37
N ALA A 380 10.46 -12.84 14.66
CA ALA A 380 11.77 -12.19 14.64
C ALA A 380 11.95 -11.13 15.74
N ARG A 381 10.98 -10.97 16.65
CA ARG A 381 11.08 -10.02 17.77
C ARG A 381 12.23 -10.32 18.74
N ARG A 382 12.73 -11.54 18.77
CA ARG A 382 13.89 -11.97 19.58
C ARG A 382 14.50 -13.22 18.97
N ASN A 383 15.76 -13.48 19.34
CA ASN A 383 16.53 -14.62 18.86
C ASN A 383 16.76 -14.62 17.34
N PHE A 384 16.70 -13.45 16.70
CA PHE A 384 17.09 -13.28 15.32
C PHE A 384 18.50 -12.72 15.28
N PHE A 385 19.43 -13.46 14.67
CA PHE A 385 20.84 -13.08 14.67
C PHE A 385 21.08 -11.78 13.88
N THR A 386 21.80 -10.85 14.50
CA THR A 386 22.20 -9.58 13.90
C THR A 386 23.67 -9.29 14.17
N ILE A 387 24.26 -8.39 13.36
CA ILE A 387 25.62 -7.89 13.60
C ILE A 387 25.75 -7.24 14.99
N ALA A 388 24.66 -6.61 15.49
CA ALA A 388 24.65 -6.05 16.83
C ALA A 388 24.80 -7.13 17.91
N GLU A 389 24.11 -8.26 17.77
CA GLU A 389 24.26 -9.38 18.70
C GLU A 389 25.67 -9.98 18.65
N LEU A 390 26.27 -10.13 17.45
CA LEU A 390 27.62 -10.56 17.27
C LEU A 390 28.62 -9.66 18.02
N LEU A 391 28.50 -8.36 17.86
CA LEU A 391 29.39 -7.38 18.47
C LEU A 391 29.16 -7.29 19.98
N ARG A 392 27.92 -7.36 20.44
CA ARG A 392 27.59 -7.43 21.87
C ARG A 392 28.27 -8.61 22.56
N ARG A 393 28.28 -9.79 21.93
CA ARG A 393 29.02 -10.98 22.44
C ARG A 393 30.52 -10.76 22.52
N LYS A 394 31.05 -9.84 21.69
CA LYS A 394 32.47 -9.44 21.73
C LYS A 394 32.75 -8.29 22.72
N GLY A 395 31.78 -7.89 23.54
CA GLY A 395 31.94 -6.85 24.54
C GLY A 395 31.66 -5.41 24.05
N TYR A 396 31.15 -5.25 22.82
CA TYR A 396 30.76 -3.93 22.31
C TYR A 396 29.46 -3.43 22.95
N SER A 397 29.38 -2.12 23.20
CA SER A 397 28.13 -1.44 23.47
C SER A 397 27.43 -1.19 22.15
N THR A 398 26.15 -1.55 22.06
CA THR A 398 25.36 -1.48 20.82
C THR A 398 24.18 -0.53 20.99
N GLU A 399 24.09 0.46 20.10
CA GLU A 399 23.07 1.51 20.17
C GLU A 399 22.37 1.68 18.82
N PHE A 400 21.06 1.86 18.85
CA PHE A 400 20.24 2.24 17.71
C PHE A 400 19.71 3.67 17.91
N ILE A 401 19.89 4.53 16.91
CA ILE A 401 19.51 5.94 16.96
C ILE A 401 18.60 6.21 15.78
N TYR A 402 17.38 6.69 16.06
CA TYR A 402 16.36 6.94 15.09
C TYR A 402 15.68 8.30 15.29
N GLY A 403 15.55 9.11 14.25
CA GLY A 403 14.94 10.43 14.33
C GLY A 403 13.41 10.42 14.38
N GLY A 404 12.75 9.28 14.16
CA GLY A 404 11.31 9.11 14.22
C GLY A 404 10.83 8.30 15.42
N ASP A 405 9.54 7.93 15.42
CA ASP A 405 8.96 7.10 16.49
C ASP A 405 9.45 5.64 16.34
N GLY A 406 10.15 5.14 17.35
CA GLY A 406 10.68 3.79 17.38
C GLY A 406 9.62 2.67 17.38
N HIS A 407 8.35 2.99 17.64
CA HIS A 407 7.24 2.04 17.50
C HIS A 407 6.84 1.78 16.05
N PHE A 408 7.25 2.67 15.14
CA PHE A 408 7.02 2.50 13.72
C PHE A 408 7.58 1.17 13.23
N ASP A 409 6.79 0.40 12.50
CA ASP A 409 7.16 -0.90 11.91
C ASP A 409 7.73 -1.92 12.90
N ASN A 410 7.41 -1.82 14.20
CA ASN A 410 7.94 -2.66 15.29
C ASN A 410 9.46 -2.57 15.50
N MET A 411 10.12 -1.53 15.01
CA MET A 411 11.58 -1.40 15.05
C MET A 411 12.14 -1.50 16.47
N SER A 412 11.61 -0.77 17.44
CA SER A 412 12.10 -0.82 18.83
C SER A 412 12.10 -2.24 19.40
N VAL A 413 11.03 -3.00 19.14
CA VAL A 413 10.94 -4.38 19.64
C VAL A 413 11.94 -5.31 18.94
N PHE A 414 12.11 -5.15 17.63
CA PHE A 414 13.07 -5.91 16.85
C PHE A 414 14.51 -5.64 17.32
N PHE A 415 14.89 -4.39 17.46
CA PHE A 415 16.26 -4.02 17.87
C PHE A 415 16.57 -4.44 19.29
N THR A 416 15.68 -4.15 20.25
CA THR A 416 15.87 -4.53 21.65
C THR A 416 16.00 -6.04 21.82
N GLY A 417 15.21 -6.81 21.09
CA GLY A 417 15.22 -8.28 21.17
C GLY A 417 16.40 -8.96 20.46
N ASN A 418 17.17 -8.23 19.64
CA ASN A 418 18.19 -8.78 18.74
C ASN A 418 19.54 -8.07 18.83
N GLY A 419 19.94 -7.71 20.04
CA GLY A 419 21.32 -7.37 20.38
C GLY A 419 21.62 -5.88 20.52
N PHE A 420 20.66 -4.97 20.29
CA PHE A 420 20.85 -3.56 20.60
C PHE A 420 20.52 -3.28 22.07
N GLN A 421 21.48 -2.75 22.82
CA GLN A 421 21.36 -2.52 24.25
C GLN A 421 20.64 -1.20 24.56
N LYS A 422 20.76 -0.22 23.68
CA LYS A 422 20.12 1.10 23.83
C LYS A 422 19.45 1.51 22.55
N ILE A 423 18.27 2.09 22.70
CA ILE A 423 17.47 2.64 21.59
C ILE A 423 17.16 4.09 21.92
N TYR A 424 17.44 4.95 20.98
CA TYR A 424 17.11 6.38 21.05
C TYR A 424 16.16 6.72 19.90
N ASP A 425 14.98 7.17 20.25
CA ASP A 425 13.95 7.60 19.29
C ASP A 425 13.63 9.09 19.43
N GLU A 426 12.61 9.58 18.70
CA GLU A 426 12.28 11.01 18.71
C GLU A 426 12.02 11.60 20.11
N LYS A 427 11.61 10.78 21.08
CA LYS A 427 11.28 11.22 22.44
C LYS A 427 12.52 11.54 23.28
N ASP A 428 13.68 11.01 22.89
CA ASP A 428 14.95 11.18 23.59
C ASP A 428 15.70 12.46 23.16
N PHE A 429 15.16 13.21 22.18
CA PHE A 429 15.79 14.41 21.66
C PHE A 429 15.08 15.68 22.12
N GLU A 430 15.80 16.52 22.86
CA GLU A 430 15.34 17.84 23.29
C GLU A 430 15.67 18.92 22.26
N ASN A 431 14.79 19.92 22.10
CA ASN A 431 14.99 21.11 21.26
C ASN A 431 15.38 20.79 19.81
N PRO A 432 14.50 20.13 19.02
CA PRO A 432 14.77 19.83 17.65
C PRO A 432 14.88 21.09 16.79
N VAL A 433 15.87 21.14 15.89
CA VAL A 433 16.03 22.25 14.93
C VAL A 433 14.86 22.28 13.94
N PHE A 434 14.40 21.10 13.54
CA PHE A 434 13.25 20.94 12.66
C PHE A 434 12.58 19.60 12.92
N LYS A 435 11.24 19.60 12.97
CA LYS A 435 10.42 18.40 13.06
C LYS A 435 9.55 18.24 11.82
N GLY A 436 9.80 17.19 11.04
CA GLY A 436 8.93 16.75 9.95
C GLY A 436 7.77 15.88 10.44
N ASN A 437 6.95 15.39 9.51
CA ASN A 437 5.85 14.46 9.82
C ASN A 437 6.37 13.09 10.30
N TRP A 438 7.56 12.69 9.83
CA TRP A 438 8.17 11.39 10.08
C TRP A 438 9.28 11.41 11.14
N GLY A 439 9.53 12.54 11.77
CA GLY A 439 10.54 12.66 12.82
C GLY A 439 11.43 13.89 12.71
N TYR A 440 12.52 13.89 13.43
CA TYR A 440 13.46 15.00 13.52
C TYR A 440 14.54 14.94 12.45
N GLN A 441 14.93 16.13 11.96
CA GLN A 441 16.01 16.27 11.00
C GLN A 441 17.37 15.87 11.62
N THR A 442 18.23 15.26 10.81
CA THR A 442 19.60 14.84 11.12
C THR A 442 20.39 15.82 11.98
N ARG A 443 20.32 17.12 11.66
CA ARG A 443 21.04 18.18 12.37
C ARG A 443 20.67 18.29 13.85
N THR A 444 19.49 17.79 14.25
CA THR A 444 19.01 17.85 15.63
C THR A 444 19.77 16.91 16.56
N PHE A 445 20.12 15.72 16.12
CA PHE A 445 20.66 14.68 17.01
C PHE A 445 22.14 14.34 16.78
N LEU A 446 22.72 14.74 15.64
CA LEU A 446 24.13 14.50 15.31
C LEU A 446 25.12 15.15 16.30
N PRO A 447 25.04 16.47 16.59
CA PRO A 447 26.08 17.14 17.36
C PRO A 447 26.14 16.73 18.83
N ARG A 448 25.00 16.39 19.44
CA ARG A 448 24.95 16.06 20.89
C ARG A 448 25.47 14.65 21.18
N ARG A 449 25.14 13.67 20.36
CA ARG A 449 25.52 12.26 20.59
C ARG A 449 26.92 11.92 20.07
N MET A 450 27.42 12.58 19.03
CA MET A 450 28.82 12.42 18.62
C MET A 450 29.83 12.94 19.64
N ARG A 451 29.47 13.87 20.53
CA ARG A 451 30.34 14.29 21.64
C ARG A 451 30.58 13.17 22.66
N PHE A 452 29.69 12.20 22.79
CA PHE A 452 29.87 11.04 23.66
C PHE A 452 30.86 9.99 23.09
N LEU A 453 31.13 10.02 21.79
CA LEU A 453 32.11 9.12 21.16
C LEU A 453 33.53 9.35 21.69
N ASN A 454 33.85 10.54 22.19
CA ASN A 454 35.18 10.85 22.72
C ASN A 454 35.46 10.25 24.11
N HIS A 455 34.44 9.67 24.77
CA HIS A 455 34.58 9.17 26.14
C HIS A 455 34.23 7.68 26.36
N MET A 456 33.85 6.95 25.30
CA MET A 456 33.43 5.56 25.39
C MET A 456 34.29 4.65 24.50
N VAL A 457 34.90 3.64 25.11
CA VAL A 457 35.62 2.58 24.45
C VAL A 457 34.61 1.70 23.71
N ILE A 458 34.55 1.78 22.40
CA ILE A 458 33.91 0.87 21.46
C ILE A 458 32.37 0.89 21.48
N GLN A 459 31.75 1.56 20.48
CA GLN A 459 30.32 1.59 20.28
C GLN A 459 29.94 1.26 18.83
N LEU A 460 28.90 0.41 18.64
CA LEU A 460 28.22 0.26 17.36
C LEU A 460 27.06 1.24 17.31
N PHE A 461 27.07 2.14 16.34
CA PHE A 461 25.95 3.01 16.04
C PHE A 461 25.33 2.61 14.70
N LEU A 462 24.08 2.21 14.73
CA LEU A 462 23.24 2.17 13.53
C LEU A 462 22.42 3.44 13.52
N ARG A 463 22.51 4.17 12.43
CA ARG A 463 21.80 5.44 12.27
C ARG A 463 20.86 5.34 11.08
N LEU A 464 19.58 5.44 11.35
CA LEU A 464 18.55 5.51 10.35
C LEU A 464 18.09 6.96 10.20
N PHE A 465 18.19 7.52 9.00
CA PHE A 465 17.72 8.87 8.69
C PHE A 465 16.45 8.79 7.87
N LEU A 466 15.43 9.52 8.29
CA LEU A 466 14.24 9.79 7.53
C LEU A 466 14.16 11.29 7.27
N PRO A 467 14.72 11.81 6.17
CA PRO A 467 14.47 13.18 5.77
C PRO A 467 13.02 13.33 5.27
N PRO A 468 12.32 14.40 5.63
CA PRO A 468 10.89 14.54 5.40
C PRO A 468 10.48 14.87 3.96
N LEU A 469 11.35 14.85 2.95
CA LEU A 469 11.03 15.58 1.73
C LEU A 469 11.32 14.94 0.37
N ILE A 470 11.93 13.76 0.26
CA ILE A 470 12.18 13.17 -1.08
C ILE A 470 11.99 11.65 -0.99
N MET A 471 10.78 11.20 -1.30
CA MET A 471 10.51 9.79 -1.58
C MET A 471 10.90 9.47 -3.02
N THR A 472 12.15 9.14 -3.27
CA THR A 472 12.58 8.52 -4.51
C THR A 472 13.43 7.28 -4.25
N ARG A 473 13.10 6.30 -4.86
CA ARG A 473 13.33 4.86 -5.06
C ARG A 473 14.67 4.18 -4.65
N LEU A 474 15.61 4.73 -3.91
CA LEU A 474 16.83 3.96 -3.57
C LEU A 474 17.40 4.36 -2.20
N ASN A 475 17.62 3.37 -1.34
CA ASN A 475 18.35 3.52 -0.08
C ASN A 475 19.83 3.24 -0.32
N PHE A 476 20.71 4.14 0.08
CA PHE A 476 22.15 3.92 0.10
C PHE A 476 22.64 3.59 1.50
N LEU A 477 23.57 2.69 1.56
CA LEU A 477 24.30 2.32 2.76
C LEU A 477 25.68 2.98 2.73
N MET A 478 26.01 3.76 3.76
CA MET A 478 27.36 4.19 4.01
C MET A 478 27.87 3.57 5.33
N VAL A 479 28.97 2.83 5.26
CA VAL A 479 29.68 2.30 6.42
C VAL A 479 30.93 3.14 6.59
N VAL A 480 31.08 3.78 7.74
CA VAL A 480 32.26 4.61 8.09
C VAL A 480 32.96 4.03 9.27
#